data_eb57a9feef862f22cf2addd9ddb8f433
#
_entry.id   eb57a9feef862f22cf2addd9ddb8f433
#
_cell.length_a   1.000
_cell.length_b   1.000
_cell.length_c   1.000
_cell.angle_alpha   90.00
_cell.angle_beta   90.00
_cell.angle_gamma   90.00
#
_symmetry.space_group_name_H-M   'P 1'
#
loop_
_entity.id
_entity.type
_entity.pdbx_description
1 polymer ?
#
loop_
_entity_poly.entity_id
_entity_poly.type
_entity_poly.pdbx_seq_one_letter_code
_entity_poly.pdbx_strand_id
1 'polypeptide(L)'
;MTYRDIDPNIAGIYMFKNNINGKCYIGQSIKLRSRIKDHMRNAKVGKLDLPIYRAIRKHGFHNFTLELLEYFIPDPNISNEDLIKKLDELEIKYIEEYKAYTDGYNCTKGGDFGVLGLKMTEEQ
;
A
#
# COMPACT_ATOMS: atom_id res chain seq x y z
N MET A 1 2.71 -8.56 -12.99
CA MET A 1 2.72 -9.21 -11.65
C MET A 1 1.34 -9.19 -11.03
N THR A 2 0.95 -10.26 -10.40
CA THR A 2 -0.30 -10.31 -9.64
C THR A 2 0.04 -10.67 -8.20
N TYR A 3 -0.97 -10.57 -7.31
CA TYR A 3 -0.70 -10.91 -5.92
C TYR A 3 -0.27 -12.38 -5.75
N ARG A 4 -0.64 -13.24 -6.70
CA ARG A 4 -0.27 -14.66 -6.64
C ARG A 4 1.22 -14.91 -6.83
N ASP A 5 1.92 -13.94 -7.43
CA ASP A 5 3.37 -14.03 -7.63
C ASP A 5 4.17 -13.59 -6.41
N ILE A 6 3.48 -13.11 -5.37
CA ILE A 6 4.12 -12.58 -4.18
C ILE A 6 4.19 -13.65 -3.10
N ASP A 7 5.37 -13.80 -2.48
CA ASP A 7 5.55 -14.71 -1.35
C ASP A 7 4.61 -14.28 -0.21
N PRO A 8 3.82 -15.19 0.37
CA PRO A 8 2.88 -14.83 1.43
C PRO A 8 3.55 -14.39 2.74
N ASN A 9 4.85 -14.58 2.87
CA ASN A 9 5.55 -14.30 4.12
C ASN A 9 6.35 -13.00 4.13
N ILE A 10 6.27 -12.20 3.08
CA ILE A 10 7.05 -10.96 3.01
C ILE A 10 6.25 -9.74 3.41
N ALA A 11 6.95 -8.83 4.07
CA ALA A 11 6.46 -7.50 4.40
C ALA A 11 7.16 -6.49 3.50
N GLY A 12 6.61 -5.29 3.38
CA GLY A 12 7.30 -4.25 2.62
C GLY A 12 6.39 -3.16 2.11
N ILE A 13 6.85 -2.52 1.06
CA ILE A 13 6.24 -1.37 0.43
C ILE A 13 5.87 -1.72 -1.00
N TYR A 14 4.64 -1.40 -1.40
CA TYR A 14 4.16 -1.68 -2.74
C TYR A 14 3.68 -0.39 -3.40
N MET A 15 3.58 -0.44 -4.74
CA MET A 15 3.12 0.69 -5.52
C MET A 15 2.20 0.21 -6.63
N PHE A 16 1.08 0.94 -6.80
CA PHE A 16 0.27 0.84 -8.01
C PHE A 16 0.52 2.10 -8.82
N LYS A 17 0.99 1.95 -10.04
CA LYS A 17 1.25 3.08 -10.92
C LYS A 17 0.29 3.06 -12.09
N ASN A 18 -0.42 4.17 -12.28
CA ASN A 18 -1.30 4.35 -13.43
C ASN A 18 -0.45 4.69 -14.65
N ASN A 19 -0.43 3.80 -15.64
CA ASN A 19 0.40 3.97 -16.82
C ASN A 19 -0.13 5.03 -17.78
N ILE A 20 -1.35 5.47 -17.59
CA ILE A 20 -1.95 6.51 -18.45
C ILE A 20 -1.47 7.90 -18.03
N ASN A 21 -1.45 8.19 -16.73
CA ASN A 21 -1.10 9.52 -16.23
C ASN A 21 0.13 9.56 -15.32
N GLY A 22 0.72 8.42 -15.02
CA GLY A 22 1.92 8.34 -14.20
C GLY A 22 1.69 8.48 -12.70
N LYS A 23 0.46 8.66 -12.26
CA LYS A 23 0.16 8.83 -10.84
C LYS A 23 0.30 7.52 -10.07
N CYS A 24 0.75 7.60 -8.82
CA CYS A 24 1.05 6.42 -8.02
C CYS A 24 0.26 6.39 -6.72
N TYR A 25 0.06 5.17 -6.24
CA TYR A 25 -0.42 4.91 -4.88
C TYR A 25 0.60 3.99 -4.21
N ILE A 26 1.07 4.37 -3.04
CA ILE A 26 2.07 3.61 -2.30
C ILE A 26 1.50 3.21 -0.95
N GLY A 27 1.75 1.97 -0.55
CA GLY A 27 1.29 1.47 0.73
C GLY A 27 2.28 0.52 1.35
N GLN A 28 1.99 0.13 2.58
CA GLN A 28 2.81 -0.80 3.34
C GLN A 28 1.96 -1.97 3.84
N SER A 29 2.61 -3.09 4.11
CA SER A 29 1.94 -4.21 4.75
C SER A 29 2.96 -5.14 5.39
N ILE A 30 2.55 -5.75 6.50
CA ILE A 30 3.33 -6.83 7.10
C ILE A 30 3.11 -8.12 6.33
N LYS A 31 2.08 -8.17 5.48
CA LYS A 31 1.80 -9.30 4.57
C LYS A 31 1.37 -8.74 3.23
N LEU A 32 2.35 -8.51 2.36
CA LEU A 32 2.11 -7.86 1.07
C LEU A 32 1.10 -8.58 0.19
N ARG A 33 1.23 -9.90 0.07
CA ARG A 33 0.33 -10.67 -0.78
C ARG A 33 -1.13 -10.49 -0.38
N SER A 34 -1.40 -10.60 0.90
CA SER A 34 -2.75 -10.49 1.44
C SER A 34 -3.32 -9.09 1.23
N ARG A 35 -2.49 -8.08 1.48
CA ARG A 35 -2.91 -6.69 1.34
C ARG A 35 -3.24 -6.33 -0.09
N ILE A 36 -2.40 -6.76 -1.02
CA ILE A 36 -2.62 -6.47 -2.44
C ILE A 36 -3.87 -7.19 -2.94
N LYS A 37 -4.08 -8.41 -2.50
CA LYS A 37 -5.31 -9.15 -2.82
C LYS A 37 -6.54 -8.38 -2.36
N ASP A 38 -6.49 -7.82 -1.15
CA ASP A 38 -7.60 -7.03 -0.61
C ASP A 38 -7.85 -5.77 -1.44
N HIS A 39 -6.79 -5.09 -1.86
CA HIS A 39 -6.94 -3.92 -2.73
C HIS A 39 -7.63 -4.26 -4.04
N MET A 40 -7.22 -5.36 -4.66
CA MET A 40 -7.82 -5.78 -5.92
C MET A 40 -9.29 -6.12 -5.75
N ARG A 41 -9.64 -6.79 -4.65
CA ARG A 41 -11.03 -7.12 -4.35
C ARG A 41 -11.84 -5.85 -4.06
N ASN A 42 -11.33 -4.97 -3.23
CA ASN A 42 -12.04 -3.75 -2.86
C ASN A 42 -12.29 -2.83 -4.05
N ALA A 43 -11.32 -2.72 -4.94
CA ALA A 43 -11.50 -1.94 -6.15
C ALA A 43 -12.61 -2.53 -7.02
N LYS A 44 -12.68 -3.85 -7.11
CA LYS A 44 -13.68 -4.54 -7.93
C LYS A 44 -15.09 -4.41 -7.36
N VAL A 45 -15.26 -4.61 -6.04
CA VAL A 45 -16.60 -4.59 -5.45
C VAL A 45 -17.11 -3.18 -5.21
N GLY A 46 -16.24 -2.18 -5.16
CA GLY A 46 -16.66 -0.80 -5.05
C GLY A 46 -17.19 -0.36 -3.69
N LYS A 47 -16.92 -1.10 -2.63
CA LYS A 47 -17.42 -0.75 -1.30
C LYS A 47 -16.72 0.45 -0.69
N LEU A 48 -15.43 0.61 -0.98
CA LEU A 48 -14.65 1.71 -0.44
C LEU A 48 -14.41 2.74 -1.52
N ASP A 49 -14.54 4.01 -1.14
CA ASP A 49 -14.39 5.12 -2.08
C ASP A 49 -13.08 5.85 -1.85
N LEU A 50 -11.99 5.22 -2.25
CA LEU A 50 -10.66 5.82 -2.17
C LEU A 50 -10.22 6.26 -3.57
N PRO A 51 -9.37 7.31 -3.65
CA PRO A 51 -8.89 7.79 -4.95
C PRO A 51 -8.27 6.69 -5.81
N ILE A 52 -7.48 5.79 -5.21
CA ILE A 52 -6.88 4.68 -5.96
C ILE A 52 -7.94 3.73 -6.50
N TYR A 53 -8.99 3.46 -5.75
CA TYR A 53 -10.04 2.56 -6.22
C TYR A 53 -10.87 3.19 -7.32
N ARG A 54 -11.15 4.50 -7.23
CA ARG A 54 -11.84 5.21 -8.30
C ARG A 54 -11.01 5.19 -9.58
N ALA A 55 -9.71 5.39 -9.45
CA ALA A 55 -8.81 5.38 -10.60
C ALA A 55 -8.76 4.00 -11.26
N ILE A 56 -8.70 2.94 -10.45
CA ILE A 56 -8.67 1.58 -10.97
C ILE A 56 -9.97 1.25 -11.69
N ARG A 57 -11.11 1.66 -11.15
CA ARG A 57 -12.40 1.44 -11.80
C ARG A 57 -12.53 2.22 -13.09
N LYS A 58 -12.00 3.45 -13.13
CA LYS A 58 -12.06 4.31 -14.31
C LYS A 58 -11.16 3.83 -15.44
N HIS A 59 -9.91 3.47 -15.09
CA HIS A 59 -8.89 3.18 -16.11
C HIS A 59 -8.65 1.69 -16.34
N GLY A 60 -9.11 0.84 -15.41
CA GLY A 60 -8.91 -0.60 -15.49
C GLY A 60 -7.57 -1.03 -14.92
N PHE A 61 -7.56 -2.19 -14.26
CA PHE A 61 -6.34 -2.74 -13.67
C PHE A 61 -5.24 -2.98 -14.71
N HIS A 62 -5.62 -3.29 -15.95
CA HIS A 62 -4.65 -3.55 -17.01
C HIS A 62 -3.81 -2.33 -17.36
N ASN A 63 -4.25 -1.14 -16.95
CA ASN A 63 -3.51 0.10 -17.14
C ASN A 63 -2.66 0.47 -15.93
N PHE A 64 -2.61 -0.38 -14.92
CA PHE A 64 -1.79 -0.16 -13.73
C PHE A 64 -0.65 -1.17 -13.68
N THR A 65 0.50 -0.71 -13.19
CA THR A 65 1.63 -1.58 -12.90
C THR A 65 1.73 -1.74 -11.39
N LEU A 66 1.82 -2.99 -10.93
CA LEU A 66 2.07 -3.31 -9.54
C LEU A 66 3.56 -3.56 -9.38
N GLU A 67 4.19 -2.85 -8.46
CA GLU A 67 5.60 -3.00 -8.18
C GLU A 67 5.85 -3.10 -6.68
N LEU A 68 6.75 -3.98 -6.27
CA LEU A 68 7.20 -4.05 -4.88
C LEU A 68 8.46 -3.20 -4.78
N LEU A 69 8.35 -2.07 -4.09
CA LEU A 69 9.47 -1.14 -3.98
C LEU A 69 10.54 -1.63 -3.01
N GLU A 70 10.09 -2.30 -1.95
CA GLU A 70 10.98 -2.89 -0.96
C GLU A 70 10.25 -4.03 -0.28
N TYR A 71 10.94 -5.15 -0.02
CA TYR A 71 10.31 -6.27 0.68
C TYR A 71 11.37 -7.07 1.42
N PHE A 72 10.92 -7.74 2.47
CA PHE A 72 11.79 -8.55 3.31
C PHE A 72 10.95 -9.55 4.10
N ILE A 73 11.60 -10.61 4.59
CA ILE A 73 10.96 -11.53 5.51
C ILE A 73 11.23 -10.99 6.90
N PRO A 74 10.20 -10.63 7.69
CA PRO A 74 10.42 -10.08 9.01
C PRO A 74 11.19 -11.05 9.92
N ASP A 75 12.13 -10.51 10.70
CA ASP A 75 12.84 -11.28 11.69
C ASP A 75 11.82 -11.84 12.69
N PRO A 76 11.83 -13.14 12.99
CA PRO A 76 10.86 -13.73 13.92
C PRO A 76 10.89 -13.09 15.31
N ASN A 77 12.01 -12.45 15.66
CA ASN A 77 12.18 -11.83 16.96
C ASN A 77 11.86 -10.33 17.00
N ILE A 78 11.52 -9.74 15.85
CA ILE A 78 11.17 -8.32 15.82
C ILE A 78 9.78 -8.13 16.44
N SER A 79 9.63 -7.08 17.26
CA SER A 79 8.32 -6.75 17.79
C SER A 79 7.44 -6.16 16.71
N ASN A 80 6.12 -6.27 16.88
CA ASN A 80 5.19 -5.64 15.93
C ASN A 80 5.40 -4.14 15.87
N GLU A 81 5.68 -3.54 17.01
CA GLU A 81 5.92 -2.11 17.11
C GLU A 81 7.13 -1.68 16.28
N ASP A 82 8.23 -2.40 16.40
CA ASP A 82 9.44 -2.09 15.63
C ASP A 82 9.24 -2.35 14.14
N LEU A 83 8.51 -3.39 13.80
CA LEU A 83 8.21 -3.71 12.42
C LEU A 83 7.36 -2.61 11.77
N ILE A 84 6.33 -2.14 12.47
CA ILE A 84 5.47 -1.07 11.97
C ILE A 84 6.26 0.22 11.83
N LYS A 85 7.12 0.53 12.77
CA LYS A 85 7.97 1.72 12.71
C LYS A 85 8.86 1.69 11.47
N LYS A 86 9.47 0.54 11.21
CA LYS A 86 10.30 0.38 10.01
C LYS A 86 9.50 0.58 8.73
N LEU A 87 8.30 0.00 8.66
CA LEU A 87 7.45 0.13 7.49
C LEU A 87 6.97 1.57 7.32
N ASP A 88 6.62 2.26 8.42
CA ASP A 88 6.21 3.65 8.34
C ASP A 88 7.31 4.54 7.78
N GLU A 89 8.54 4.34 8.23
CA GLU A 89 9.67 5.11 7.74
C GLU A 89 9.90 4.89 6.23
N LEU A 90 9.81 3.65 5.80
CA LEU A 90 9.97 3.32 4.38
C LEU A 90 8.83 3.88 3.54
N GLU A 91 7.62 3.79 4.04
CA GLU A 91 6.45 4.31 3.31
C GLU A 91 6.57 5.82 3.10
N ILE A 92 6.91 6.54 4.15
CA ILE A 92 7.10 8.00 4.07
C ILE A 92 8.15 8.34 3.02
N LYS A 93 9.27 7.62 3.03
CA LYS A 93 10.36 7.83 2.08
C LYS A 93 9.88 7.67 0.64
N TYR A 94 9.17 6.58 0.36
CA TYR A 94 8.73 6.28 -1.00
C TYR A 94 7.59 7.17 -1.46
N ILE A 95 6.66 7.54 -0.58
CA ILE A 95 5.59 8.46 -0.94
C ILE A 95 6.17 9.81 -1.36
N GLU A 96 7.19 10.28 -0.64
CA GLU A 96 7.86 11.53 -0.99
C GLU A 96 8.63 11.39 -2.31
N GLU A 97 9.37 10.30 -2.46
CA GLU A 97 10.18 10.07 -3.65
C GLU A 97 9.33 10.02 -4.93
N TYR A 98 8.19 9.34 -4.87
CA TYR A 98 7.30 9.19 -6.03
C TYR A 98 6.20 10.23 -6.07
N LYS A 99 6.17 11.16 -5.12
CA LYS A 99 5.16 12.22 -5.03
C LYS A 99 3.73 11.68 -5.02
N ALA A 100 3.55 10.55 -4.34
CA ALA A 100 2.27 9.86 -4.34
C ALA A 100 1.20 10.63 -3.56
N TYR A 101 1.60 11.47 -2.61
CA TYR A 101 0.68 12.32 -1.86
C TYR A 101 0.39 13.62 -2.61
N THR A 102 1.43 14.30 -3.08
CA THR A 102 1.25 15.62 -3.73
C THR A 102 0.66 15.51 -5.14
N ASP A 103 1.05 14.48 -5.89
CA ASP A 103 0.66 14.32 -7.28
C ASP A 103 0.05 12.97 -7.60
N GLY A 104 -0.26 12.16 -6.59
CA GLY A 104 -0.76 10.81 -6.79
C GLY A 104 -2.05 10.52 -6.04
N TYR A 105 -2.22 9.28 -5.68
CA TYR A 105 -3.46 8.79 -5.08
C TYR A 105 -3.43 8.64 -3.57
N ASN A 106 -2.29 8.90 -2.92
CA ASN A 106 -2.21 8.80 -1.48
C ASN A 106 -2.92 9.96 -0.82
N CYS A 107 -3.70 9.67 0.23
CA CYS A 107 -4.44 10.67 0.98
C CYS A 107 -3.62 11.33 2.08
N THR A 108 -2.45 10.78 2.38
CA THR A 108 -1.56 11.28 3.43
C THR A 108 -0.11 11.15 3.00
N LYS A 109 0.78 11.72 3.79
CA LYS A 109 2.23 11.66 3.54
C LYS A 109 2.86 10.33 3.95
N GLY A 110 2.07 9.41 4.48
CA GLY A 110 2.56 8.11 4.92
C GLY A 110 2.77 8.06 6.42
N GLY A 111 3.16 6.86 6.90
CA GLY A 111 3.37 6.65 8.33
C GLY A 111 2.09 6.54 9.12
N ASP A 112 0.95 6.37 8.44
CA ASP A 112 -0.34 6.37 9.09
C ASP A 112 -0.76 5.01 9.63
N PHE A 113 -0.07 3.96 9.25
CA PHE A 113 -0.46 2.62 9.65
C PHE A 113 -0.56 2.50 11.16
N GLY A 114 0.50 2.90 11.86
CA GLY A 114 0.52 2.85 13.32
C GLY A 114 -0.50 3.80 13.93
N VAL A 115 -0.59 5.01 13.40
CA VAL A 115 -1.51 6.03 13.91
C VAL A 115 -2.96 5.60 13.69
N LEU A 116 -3.28 5.15 12.49
CA LEU A 116 -4.62 4.68 12.18
C LEU A 116 -4.99 3.46 13.01
N GLY A 117 -4.05 2.56 13.23
CA GLY A 117 -4.28 1.41 14.07
C GLY A 117 -4.64 1.81 15.49
N LEU A 118 -3.91 2.76 16.04
CA LEU A 118 -4.18 3.27 17.38
C LEU A 118 -5.53 3.95 17.44
N LYS A 119 -5.82 4.81 16.48
CA LYS A 119 -7.12 5.50 16.43
C LYS A 119 -8.26 4.54 16.32
N MET A 120 -8.15 3.58 15.45
CA MET A 120 -9.19 2.58 15.27
C MET A 120 -9.42 1.79 16.54
N THR A 121 -8.38 1.61 17.34
CA THR A 121 -8.49 0.92 18.60
C THR A 121 -9.16 1.78 19.66
N GLU A 122 -8.92 3.07 19.62
CA GLU A 122 -9.42 3.99 20.63
C GLU A 122 -10.84 4.46 20.37
N GLU A 123 -11.18 4.65 19.10
CA GLU A 123 -12.45 5.24 18.71
C GLU A 123 -13.61 4.27 18.71
N GLN A 124 -13.30 3.03 18.81
CA GLN A 124 -14.33 2.02 18.69
C GLN A 124 -15.11 1.79 19.93
#